data_9aa5f28e4ace47662271988287c67bfb
#
_entry.id   9aa5f28e4ace47662271988287c67bfb
#
_cell.length_a   1.000
_cell.length_b   1.000
_cell.length_c   1.000
_cell.angle_alpha   90.00
_cell.angle_beta   90.00
_cell.angle_gamma   90.00
#
_symmetry.space_group_name_H-M   'P 1'
#
loop_
_entity.id
_entity.type
_entity.pdbx_description
1 polymer ?
#
loop_
_entity_poly.entity_id
_entity_poly.type
_entity_poly.pdbx_seq_one_letter_code
_entity_poly.pdbx_strand_id
1 'polypeptide(L)'
;MKLRCSLATVQRFWVAIVIMSLLLLTAQRSEAEPALRRFEIATIAARDLQWVEQHYGRWLDYKVRERGLVSAATAAAWGAPASAGRPYLLLSSDAAPEIFLRAVETPPLDGYRALTTYGWNAIELVVDDPDELYSSMQGSPFRVIGEPKPLVTIPSIRAFQVVGNDEEVLYLTAETGDRSTSVLPLPNGRIGRVFIMVLAASDPQATLDWYAEKFALRPGALRSRPNPMINRAQGIALETSLPIATARLAEHGNLIEFDGYSANAVARARLPGHLPPGVAMTSFVVPDLDALSLEWLQPPRALEGLAYRGRRAATTLGPDGELIELIEAR
;
A
#
# COMPACT_ATOMS: atom_id res chain seq x y z
N MET A 1 64.60 -44.32 8.00
CA MET A 1 63.15 -44.66 8.31
C MET A 1 62.28 -43.78 7.41
N LYS A 2 61.81 -44.29 6.27
CA LYS A 2 61.05 -43.52 5.27
C LYS A 2 59.58 -43.78 5.56
N LEU A 3 58.84 -42.72 6.00
CA LEU A 3 57.40 -42.77 6.13
C LEU A 3 56.75 -42.75 4.70
N ARG A 4 56.12 -43.84 4.35
CA ARG A 4 55.24 -43.90 3.16
C ARG A 4 53.87 -43.36 3.57
N CYS A 5 53.57 -42.13 3.22
CA CYS A 5 52.22 -41.59 3.35
C CYS A 5 51.38 -42.19 2.23
N SER A 6 50.28 -42.90 2.59
CA SER A 6 49.43 -43.60 1.64
C SER A 6 48.58 -42.60 0.83
N LEU A 7 48.68 -42.67 -0.50
CA LEU A 7 47.83 -41.88 -1.44
C LEU A 7 46.31 -41.99 -1.15
N ALA A 8 45.88 -43.08 -0.57
CA ALA A 8 44.46 -43.31 -0.23
C ALA A 8 43.93 -42.37 0.87
N THR A 9 44.78 -41.88 1.78
CA THR A 9 44.37 -40.96 2.88
C THR A 9 44.19 -39.56 2.34
N VAL A 10 45.00 -39.10 1.40
CA VAL A 10 44.91 -37.79 0.77
C VAL A 10 43.63 -37.68 -0.09
N GLN A 11 43.30 -38.74 -0.83
CA GLN A 11 42.13 -38.77 -1.71
C GLN A 11 40.80 -38.72 -0.93
N ARG A 12 40.72 -39.33 0.26
CA ARG A 12 39.56 -39.28 1.15
C ARG A 12 39.36 -37.88 1.78
N PHE A 13 40.45 -37.15 2.06
CA PHE A 13 40.39 -35.80 2.56
C PHE A 13 39.84 -34.79 1.51
N TRP A 14 40.28 -34.94 0.26
CA TRP A 14 39.80 -34.09 -0.84
C TRP A 14 38.32 -34.31 -1.19
N VAL A 15 37.85 -35.56 -1.14
CA VAL A 15 36.45 -35.89 -1.38
C VAL A 15 35.54 -35.32 -0.26
N ALA A 16 36.00 -35.38 0.99
CA ALA A 16 35.24 -34.81 2.13
C ALA A 16 35.14 -33.27 2.06
N ILE A 17 36.21 -32.59 1.64
CA ILE A 17 36.24 -31.14 1.46
C ILE A 17 35.34 -30.70 0.31
N VAL A 18 35.34 -31.43 -0.79
CA VAL A 18 34.46 -31.12 -1.95
C VAL A 18 32.98 -31.35 -1.61
N ILE A 19 32.66 -32.43 -0.89
CA ILE A 19 31.27 -32.69 -0.45
C ILE A 19 30.81 -31.64 0.56
N MET A 20 31.66 -31.19 1.50
CA MET A 20 31.34 -30.17 2.47
C MET A 20 31.21 -28.79 1.80
N SER A 21 31.98 -28.51 0.76
CA SER A 21 31.86 -27.31 -0.07
C SER A 21 30.59 -27.32 -0.92
N LEU A 22 30.17 -28.45 -1.46
CA LEU A 22 28.90 -28.61 -2.17
C LEU A 22 27.69 -28.45 -1.20
N LEU A 23 27.81 -28.97 0.02
CA LEU A 23 26.76 -28.81 1.04
C LEU A 23 26.65 -27.37 1.55
N LEU A 24 27.71 -26.59 1.57
CA LEU A 24 27.73 -25.18 1.89
C LEU A 24 27.17 -24.29 0.74
N LEU A 25 27.30 -24.73 -0.52
CA LEU A 25 26.72 -24.04 -1.66
C LEU A 25 25.19 -24.26 -1.81
N THR A 26 24.62 -25.31 -1.21
CA THR A 26 23.16 -25.55 -1.26
C THR A 26 22.38 -24.87 -0.14
N ALA A 27 23.05 -24.19 0.80
CA ALA A 27 22.43 -23.44 1.87
C ALA A 27 22.27 -21.93 1.56
N GLN A 28 22.33 -21.50 0.31
CA GLN A 28 21.65 -20.28 -0.07
C GLN A 28 20.15 -20.59 0.06
N ARG A 29 19.59 -20.36 1.25
CA ARG A 29 18.14 -20.22 1.40
C ARG A 29 17.75 -19.17 0.38
N SER A 30 17.12 -19.59 -0.72
CA SER A 30 16.36 -18.69 -1.57
C SER A 30 15.43 -17.93 -0.61
N GLU A 31 15.79 -16.69 -0.32
CA GLU A 31 14.91 -15.88 0.49
C GLU A 31 13.57 -15.83 -0.23
N ALA A 32 12.50 -16.16 0.47
CA ALA A 32 11.17 -16.17 -0.13
C ALA A 32 10.87 -14.79 -0.74
N GLU A 33 10.42 -14.80 -1.98
CA GLU A 33 9.94 -13.58 -2.63
C GLU A 33 8.70 -13.07 -1.90
N PRO A 34 8.53 -11.75 -1.73
CA PRO A 34 7.31 -11.20 -1.15
C PRO A 34 6.05 -11.71 -1.87
N ALA A 35 5.06 -12.16 -1.10
CA ALA A 35 3.81 -12.65 -1.66
C ALA A 35 2.97 -11.52 -2.28
N LEU A 36 3.07 -10.30 -1.74
CA LEU A 36 2.43 -9.12 -2.31
C LEU A 36 3.25 -8.64 -3.51
N ARG A 37 2.71 -8.77 -4.71
CA ARG A 37 3.41 -8.40 -5.94
C ARG A 37 3.36 -6.90 -6.20
N ARG A 38 2.16 -6.34 -6.30
CA ARG A 38 1.89 -4.94 -6.59
C ARG A 38 0.52 -4.54 -6.09
N PHE A 39 0.26 -3.24 -6.06
CA PHE A 39 -1.10 -2.73 -5.90
C PHE A 39 -1.94 -3.03 -7.14
N GLU A 40 -3.21 -3.29 -6.92
CA GLU A 40 -4.22 -3.36 -7.96
C GLU A 40 -5.26 -2.24 -7.77
N ILE A 41 -5.77 -2.07 -6.54
CA ILE A 41 -6.81 -1.10 -6.24
C ILE A 41 -6.53 -0.42 -4.89
N ALA A 42 -6.59 0.91 -4.86
CA ALA A 42 -6.80 1.67 -3.63
C ALA A 42 -8.28 2.06 -3.55
N THR A 43 -8.95 1.72 -2.45
CA THR A 43 -10.39 1.97 -2.28
C THR A 43 -10.64 3.10 -1.30
N ILE A 44 -11.48 4.05 -1.67
CA ILE A 44 -11.99 5.11 -0.81
C ILE A 44 -13.50 4.93 -0.59
N ALA A 45 -13.95 5.24 0.63
CA ALA A 45 -15.36 5.37 0.95
C ALA A 45 -15.80 6.80 0.62
N ALA A 46 -16.69 6.99 -0.34
CA ALA A 46 -17.07 8.29 -0.85
C ALA A 46 -18.55 8.57 -0.62
N ARG A 47 -18.88 9.76 -0.10
CA ARG A 47 -20.28 10.20 0.05
C ARG A 47 -20.89 10.69 -1.26
N ASP A 48 -20.06 11.12 -2.21
CA ASP A 48 -20.47 11.73 -3.46
C ASP A 48 -19.55 11.29 -4.61
N LEU A 49 -20.01 10.31 -5.40
CA LEU A 49 -19.26 9.80 -6.55
C LEU A 49 -19.18 10.83 -7.69
N GLN A 50 -20.13 11.75 -7.81
CA GLN A 50 -20.08 12.81 -8.82
C GLN A 50 -18.92 13.77 -8.50
N TRP A 51 -18.75 14.12 -7.22
CA TRP A 51 -17.60 14.91 -6.78
C TRP A 51 -16.28 14.21 -7.12
N VAL A 52 -16.18 12.91 -6.81
CA VAL A 52 -14.96 12.14 -7.11
C VAL A 52 -14.68 12.17 -8.61
N GLU A 53 -15.65 11.82 -9.45
CA GLU A 53 -15.47 11.82 -10.90
C GLU A 53 -15.01 13.17 -11.43
N GLN A 54 -15.69 14.24 -11.04
CA GLN A 54 -15.42 15.57 -11.54
C GLN A 54 -14.03 16.07 -11.11
N HIS A 55 -13.68 15.88 -9.83
CA HIS A 55 -12.48 16.51 -9.29
C HIS A 55 -11.23 15.64 -9.45
N TYR A 56 -11.33 14.32 -9.35
CA TYR A 56 -10.24 13.44 -9.71
C TYR A 56 -9.94 13.51 -11.22
N GLY A 57 -10.98 13.62 -12.05
CA GLY A 57 -10.80 13.82 -13.48
C GLY A 57 -10.11 15.15 -13.83
N ARG A 58 -10.59 16.26 -13.23
CA ARG A 58 -10.08 17.60 -13.55
C ARG A 58 -8.69 17.88 -13.01
N TRP A 59 -8.41 17.45 -11.78
CA TRP A 59 -7.22 17.88 -11.05
C TRP A 59 -6.11 16.82 -11.00
N LEU A 60 -6.49 15.53 -11.11
CA LEU A 60 -5.58 14.41 -11.00
C LEU A 60 -5.50 13.55 -12.28
N ASP A 61 -6.14 13.96 -13.39
CA ASP A 61 -6.15 13.25 -14.69
C ASP A 61 -6.65 11.79 -14.61
N TYR A 62 -7.40 11.45 -13.55
CA TYR A 62 -7.99 10.12 -13.39
C TYR A 62 -9.28 10.01 -14.18
N LYS A 63 -9.39 8.97 -15.00
CA LYS A 63 -10.57 8.72 -15.85
C LYS A 63 -11.37 7.56 -15.30
N VAL A 64 -12.68 7.68 -15.34
CA VAL A 64 -13.57 6.57 -15.01
C VAL A 64 -13.43 5.47 -16.08
N ARG A 65 -13.08 4.27 -15.62
CA ARG A 65 -12.93 3.07 -16.44
C ARG A 65 -14.15 2.15 -16.34
N GLU A 66 -14.80 2.16 -15.17
CA GLU A 66 -16.00 1.38 -14.92
C GLU A 66 -16.92 2.12 -13.94
N ARG A 67 -18.23 1.97 -14.14
CA ARG A 67 -19.29 2.33 -13.21
C ARG A 67 -20.12 1.10 -12.95
N GLY A 68 -20.44 0.83 -11.72
CA GLY A 68 -21.22 -0.34 -11.38
C GLY A 68 -21.91 -0.26 -10.03
N LEU A 69 -22.55 -1.35 -9.70
CA LEU A 69 -23.09 -1.59 -8.36
C LEU A 69 -22.27 -2.70 -7.70
N VAL A 70 -21.92 -2.54 -6.45
CA VAL A 70 -21.23 -3.56 -5.68
C VAL A 70 -22.11 -4.80 -5.59
N SER A 71 -21.64 -5.93 -6.12
CA SER A 71 -22.39 -7.20 -6.03
C SER A 71 -22.49 -7.68 -4.59
N ALA A 72 -23.53 -8.46 -4.26
CA ALA A 72 -23.64 -9.07 -2.94
C ALA A 72 -22.42 -9.98 -2.63
N ALA A 73 -21.88 -10.67 -3.64
CA ALA A 73 -20.69 -11.50 -3.50
C ALA A 73 -19.45 -10.66 -3.16
N THR A 74 -19.27 -9.54 -3.83
CA THR A 74 -18.16 -8.60 -3.58
C THR A 74 -18.28 -7.95 -2.19
N ALA A 75 -19.48 -7.47 -1.84
CA ALA A 75 -19.72 -6.87 -0.52
C ALA A 75 -19.46 -7.87 0.63
N ALA A 76 -19.87 -9.12 0.44
CA ALA A 76 -19.59 -10.19 1.40
C ALA A 76 -18.09 -10.48 1.50
N ALA A 77 -17.37 -10.55 0.36
CA ALA A 77 -15.93 -10.77 0.33
C ALA A 77 -15.17 -9.68 1.10
N TRP A 78 -15.62 -8.44 1.05
CA TRP A 78 -15.04 -7.32 1.80
C TRP A 78 -15.40 -7.29 3.30
N GLY A 79 -16.31 -8.18 3.77
CA GLY A 79 -16.88 -8.06 5.10
C GLY A 79 -17.69 -6.78 5.31
N ALA A 80 -18.25 -6.24 4.23
CA ALA A 80 -19.01 -5.00 4.17
C ALA A 80 -20.38 -5.21 3.49
N PRO A 81 -21.26 -6.09 4.03
CA PRO A 81 -22.50 -6.50 3.37
C PRO A 81 -23.47 -5.35 3.08
N ALA A 82 -23.44 -4.25 3.85
CA ALA A 82 -24.26 -3.06 3.58
C ALA A 82 -23.78 -2.24 2.37
N SER A 83 -22.62 -2.60 1.79
CA SER A 83 -22.16 -2.05 0.52
C SER A 83 -22.80 -2.73 -0.70
N ALA A 84 -23.53 -3.84 -0.53
CA ALA A 84 -24.23 -4.50 -1.63
C ALA A 84 -25.27 -3.55 -2.28
N GLY A 85 -25.25 -3.47 -3.60
CA GLY A 85 -26.10 -2.56 -4.37
C GLY A 85 -25.68 -1.10 -4.34
N ARG A 86 -24.64 -0.71 -3.61
CA ARG A 86 -24.10 0.65 -3.65
C ARG A 86 -23.35 0.90 -4.95
N PRO A 87 -23.50 2.09 -5.54
CA PRO A 87 -22.74 2.45 -6.73
C PRO A 87 -21.25 2.62 -6.41
N TYR A 88 -20.42 2.35 -7.43
CA TYR A 88 -18.99 2.62 -7.36
C TYR A 88 -18.46 3.16 -8.69
N LEU A 89 -17.32 3.83 -8.59
CA LEU A 89 -16.47 4.19 -9.72
C LEU A 89 -15.14 3.48 -9.60
N LEU A 90 -14.63 3.01 -10.74
CA LEU A 90 -13.26 2.55 -10.88
C LEU A 90 -12.53 3.52 -11.81
N LEU A 91 -11.49 4.17 -11.30
CA LEU A 91 -10.75 5.21 -12.00
C LEU A 91 -9.29 4.80 -12.14
N SER A 92 -8.63 5.24 -13.21
CA SER A 92 -7.18 5.15 -13.35
C SER A 92 -6.64 6.28 -14.21
N SER A 93 -5.33 6.58 -14.10
CA SER A 93 -4.65 7.45 -15.04
C SER A 93 -4.39 6.72 -16.37
N ASP A 94 -4.21 7.46 -17.46
CA ASP A 94 -3.81 6.86 -18.74
C ASP A 94 -2.39 6.29 -18.70
N ALA A 95 -1.57 6.81 -17.78
CA ALA A 95 -0.19 6.36 -17.57
C ALA A 95 -0.10 4.95 -16.95
N ALA A 96 -1.17 4.49 -16.27
CA ALA A 96 -1.23 3.17 -15.64
C ALA A 96 -2.69 2.66 -15.59
N PRO A 97 -3.25 2.24 -16.72
CA PRO A 97 -4.67 1.90 -16.83
C PRO A 97 -5.10 0.64 -16.05
N GLU A 98 -4.14 -0.14 -15.56
CA GLU A 98 -4.36 -1.40 -14.82
C GLU A 98 -4.30 -1.23 -13.29
N ILE A 99 -3.97 -0.04 -12.76
CA ILE A 99 -3.93 0.24 -11.34
C ILE A 99 -4.99 1.28 -11.01
N PHE A 100 -5.91 0.89 -10.14
CA PHE A 100 -7.15 1.62 -9.97
C PHE A 100 -7.25 2.36 -8.64
N LEU A 101 -7.97 3.46 -8.69
CA LEU A 101 -8.66 4.05 -7.56
C LEU A 101 -10.13 3.61 -7.64
N ARG A 102 -10.68 3.05 -6.56
CA ARG A 102 -12.08 2.67 -6.46
C ARG A 102 -12.77 3.57 -5.43
N ALA A 103 -13.78 4.31 -5.85
CA ALA A 103 -14.66 5.04 -4.96
C ALA A 103 -15.97 4.27 -4.81
N VAL A 104 -16.36 3.94 -3.58
CA VAL A 104 -17.61 3.23 -3.27
C VAL A 104 -18.51 4.16 -2.49
N GLU A 105 -19.74 4.37 -2.98
CA GLU A 105 -20.70 5.19 -2.25
C GLU A 105 -20.94 4.61 -0.85
N THR A 106 -20.63 5.41 0.15
CA THR A 106 -20.70 5.00 1.56
C THR A 106 -21.26 6.17 2.37
N PRO A 107 -22.21 5.94 3.27
CA PRO A 107 -22.69 7.00 4.15
C PRO A 107 -21.53 7.58 4.98
N PRO A 108 -21.47 8.90 5.16
CA PRO A 108 -20.44 9.53 5.97
C PRO A 108 -20.52 9.06 7.42
N LEU A 109 -19.36 8.97 8.07
CA LEU A 109 -19.27 8.75 9.52
C LEU A 109 -18.94 10.06 10.20
N ASP A 110 -19.85 10.54 11.03
CA ASP A 110 -19.64 11.77 11.79
C ASP A 110 -18.42 11.67 12.70
N GLY A 111 -17.63 12.74 12.72
CA GLY A 111 -16.43 12.83 13.55
C GLY A 111 -15.19 12.15 13.01
N TYR A 112 -15.26 11.42 11.88
CA TYR A 112 -14.05 10.91 11.23
C TYR A 112 -13.18 12.05 10.70
N ARG A 113 -11.89 11.97 10.96
CA ARG A 113 -10.86 12.91 10.46
C ARG A 113 -9.65 12.16 9.94
N ALA A 114 -9.12 12.64 8.85
CA ALA A 114 -7.87 12.13 8.29
C ALA A 114 -6.73 12.16 9.32
N LEU A 115 -5.83 11.17 9.27
CA LEU A 115 -4.60 11.07 10.06
C LEU A 115 -4.81 10.96 11.59
N THR A 116 -6.01 10.59 12.05
CA THR A 116 -6.32 10.46 13.50
C THR A 116 -6.70 9.04 13.91
N THR A 117 -6.74 8.10 12.97
CA THR A 117 -7.14 6.72 13.24
C THR A 117 -6.14 5.73 12.66
N TYR A 118 -6.08 4.52 13.22
CA TYR A 118 -5.26 3.43 12.69
C TYR A 118 -5.85 2.83 11.40
N GLY A 119 -5.05 2.05 10.67
CA GLY A 119 -5.40 1.43 9.39
C GLY A 119 -4.92 2.24 8.18
N TRP A 120 -5.45 1.99 6.97
CA TRP A 120 -5.03 2.69 5.75
C TRP A 120 -5.35 4.18 5.83
N ASN A 121 -4.35 5.04 5.73
CA ASN A 121 -4.51 6.47 5.96
C ASN A 121 -4.21 7.36 4.75
N ALA A 122 -3.31 6.95 3.86
CA ALA A 122 -3.03 7.74 2.67
C ALA A 122 -2.75 6.86 1.45
N ILE A 123 -3.02 7.43 0.29
CA ILE A 123 -2.70 6.91 -1.03
C ILE A 123 -1.62 7.80 -1.62
N GLU A 124 -0.49 7.24 -2.02
CA GLU A 124 0.57 8.02 -2.63
C GLU A 124 0.61 7.79 -4.14
N LEU A 125 0.50 8.88 -4.89
CA LEU A 125 0.52 8.89 -6.34
C LEU A 125 1.88 9.43 -6.81
N VAL A 126 2.52 8.71 -7.75
CA VAL A 126 3.68 9.27 -8.42
C VAL A 126 3.23 10.35 -9.40
N VAL A 127 3.90 11.51 -9.38
CA VAL A 127 3.62 12.64 -10.27
C VAL A 127 4.89 13.09 -10.97
N ASP A 128 4.75 13.84 -12.04
CA ASP A 128 5.93 14.33 -12.79
C ASP A 128 6.63 15.47 -12.06
N ASP A 129 5.88 16.49 -11.66
CA ASP A 129 6.39 17.66 -10.94
C ASP A 129 5.40 18.07 -9.83
N PRO A 130 5.77 17.87 -8.54
CA PRO A 130 4.92 18.25 -7.42
C PRO A 130 4.71 19.77 -7.27
N ASP A 131 5.69 20.60 -7.64
CA ASP A 131 5.59 22.05 -7.52
C ASP A 131 4.66 22.64 -8.58
N GLU A 132 4.77 22.18 -9.83
CA GLU A 132 3.85 22.53 -10.91
C GLU A 132 2.42 22.07 -10.60
N LEU A 133 2.29 20.81 -10.17
CA LEU A 133 0.98 20.26 -9.80
C LEU A 133 0.34 21.04 -8.65
N TYR A 134 1.10 21.35 -7.60
CA TYR A 134 0.64 22.16 -6.48
C TYR A 134 0.15 23.53 -6.94
N SER A 135 0.93 24.18 -7.81
CA SER A 135 0.56 25.47 -8.37
C SER A 135 -0.73 25.39 -9.19
N SER A 136 -0.89 24.34 -9.99
CA SER A 136 -2.10 24.12 -10.80
C SER A 136 -3.34 23.78 -9.96
N MET A 137 -3.16 23.21 -8.77
CA MET A 137 -4.26 22.84 -7.85
C MET A 137 -4.74 24.02 -6.97
N GLN A 138 -4.17 25.21 -7.11
CA GLN A 138 -4.68 26.40 -6.42
C GLN A 138 -6.13 26.67 -6.84
N GLY A 139 -7.03 26.78 -5.85
CA GLY A 139 -8.48 26.89 -6.11
C GLY A 139 -9.19 25.57 -6.39
N SER A 140 -8.50 24.43 -6.30
CA SER A 140 -9.15 23.11 -6.29
C SER A 140 -9.95 22.91 -4.99
N PRO A 141 -10.94 22.02 -4.96
CA PRO A 141 -11.64 21.69 -3.74
C PRO A 141 -10.87 20.76 -2.80
N PHE A 142 -9.70 20.28 -3.22
CA PHE A 142 -8.80 19.52 -2.34
C PHE A 142 -8.18 20.45 -1.31
N ARG A 143 -8.23 20.06 -0.04
CA ARG A 143 -7.62 20.82 1.05
C ARG A 143 -6.13 20.48 1.18
N VAL A 144 -5.24 21.40 0.86
CA VAL A 144 -3.80 21.24 1.06
C VAL A 144 -3.50 21.14 2.56
N ILE A 145 -2.77 20.11 2.97
CA ILE A 145 -2.32 19.89 4.35
C ILE A 145 -0.79 19.92 4.51
N GLY A 146 -0.06 19.82 3.41
CA GLY A 146 1.38 19.97 3.34
C GLY A 146 1.77 20.54 1.98
N GLU A 147 2.60 21.59 1.97
CA GLU A 147 3.16 22.18 0.76
C GLU A 147 4.32 21.32 0.20
N PRO A 148 4.69 21.47 -1.09
CA PRO A 148 5.79 20.74 -1.70
C PRO A 148 7.10 20.89 -0.94
N LYS A 149 7.66 19.79 -0.46
CA LYS A 149 8.93 19.77 0.30
C LYS A 149 9.76 18.55 -0.08
N PRO A 150 11.10 18.68 -0.07
CA PRO A 150 11.96 17.51 -0.17
C PRO A 150 11.84 16.65 1.08
N LEU A 151 11.97 15.33 0.91
CA LEU A 151 12.11 14.42 2.05
C LEU A 151 13.46 14.67 2.74
N VAL A 152 13.46 14.66 4.07
CA VAL A 152 14.69 14.90 4.86
C VAL A 152 15.77 13.86 4.58
N THR A 153 15.39 12.60 4.40
CA THR A 153 16.33 11.49 4.20
C THR A 153 16.75 11.29 2.75
N ILE A 154 15.93 11.72 1.80
CA ILE A 154 16.16 11.61 0.35
C ILE A 154 15.70 12.93 -0.29
N PRO A 155 16.54 13.98 -0.29
CA PRO A 155 16.12 15.32 -0.73
C PRO A 155 15.72 15.43 -2.20
N SER A 156 16.09 14.46 -3.02
CA SER A 156 15.63 14.36 -4.42
C SER A 156 14.17 13.96 -4.55
N ILE A 157 13.58 13.34 -3.51
CA ILE A 157 12.15 13.03 -3.49
C ILE A 157 11.41 14.22 -2.88
N ARG A 158 10.45 14.77 -3.64
CA ARG A 158 9.59 15.89 -3.22
C ARG A 158 8.14 15.42 -3.20
N ALA A 159 7.40 15.90 -2.21
CA ALA A 159 5.99 15.55 -2.05
C ALA A 159 5.19 16.73 -1.49
N PHE A 160 3.91 16.80 -1.83
CA PHE A 160 2.91 17.60 -1.14
C PHE A 160 1.66 16.75 -0.86
N GLN A 161 0.79 17.23 0.02
CA GLN A 161 -0.30 16.43 0.51
C GLN A 161 -1.61 17.20 0.48
N VAL A 162 -2.65 16.50 0.04
CA VAL A 162 -4.02 17.02 0.03
C VAL A 162 -5.00 16.05 0.66
N VAL A 163 -6.14 16.57 1.07
CA VAL A 163 -7.27 15.80 1.58
C VAL A 163 -8.46 16.04 0.65
N GLY A 164 -9.11 14.98 0.24
CA GLY A 164 -10.31 15.04 -0.57
C GLY A 164 -11.58 15.21 0.26
N ASN A 165 -12.73 15.06 -0.40
CA ASN A 165 -14.04 15.35 0.18
C ASN A 165 -14.46 14.41 1.33
N ASP A 166 -13.91 13.22 1.34
CA ASP A 166 -14.26 12.16 2.29
C ASP A 166 -13.12 11.87 3.29
N GLU A 167 -12.26 12.88 3.52
CA GLU A 167 -11.09 12.80 4.40
C GLU A 167 -10.06 11.74 3.91
N GLU A 168 -10.11 11.32 2.65
CA GLU A 168 -9.04 10.55 2.04
C GLU A 168 -7.82 11.43 1.80
N VAL A 169 -6.65 10.94 2.20
CA VAL A 169 -5.39 11.66 2.06
C VAL A 169 -4.64 11.18 0.81
N LEU A 170 -4.18 12.12 0.00
CA LEU A 170 -3.33 11.85 -1.16
C LEU A 170 -1.97 12.51 -0.94
N TYR A 171 -0.91 11.74 -1.13
CA TYR A 171 0.46 12.23 -1.25
C TYR A 171 0.81 12.25 -2.74
N LEU A 172 1.34 13.37 -3.19
CA LEU A 172 1.67 13.61 -4.60
C LEU A 172 3.18 13.80 -4.68
N THR A 173 3.88 12.75 -5.14
CA THR A 173 5.31 12.54 -4.90
C THR A 173 6.05 12.31 -6.20
N ALA A 174 7.23 12.90 -6.33
CA ALA A 174 8.15 12.67 -7.44
C ALA A 174 9.59 12.49 -6.98
N GLU A 175 10.36 11.72 -7.75
CA GLU A 175 11.81 11.81 -7.81
C GLU A 175 12.17 12.98 -8.72
N THR A 176 12.86 13.98 -8.19
CA THR A 176 13.30 15.17 -8.93
C THR A 176 14.77 15.11 -9.35
N GLY A 177 15.50 14.08 -8.89
CA GLY A 177 16.89 13.79 -9.27
C GLY A 177 16.99 12.75 -10.39
N ASP A 178 17.89 11.80 -10.23
CA ASP A 178 18.09 10.71 -11.19
C ASP A 178 16.98 9.65 -11.05
N ARG A 179 15.98 9.74 -11.92
CA ARG A 179 14.85 8.80 -11.96
C ARG A 179 15.25 7.38 -12.35
N SER A 180 16.39 7.17 -13.00
CA SER A 180 16.83 5.84 -13.45
C SER A 180 17.25 4.92 -12.31
N THR A 181 17.68 5.50 -11.20
CA THR A 181 18.12 4.80 -9.99
C THR A 181 17.13 4.88 -8.84
N SER A 182 16.01 5.58 -9.04
CA SER A 182 15.01 5.81 -8.00
C SER A 182 14.26 4.53 -7.63
N VAL A 183 13.85 4.46 -6.37
CA VAL A 183 12.93 3.42 -5.87
C VAL A 183 11.48 3.70 -6.28
N LEU A 184 11.19 4.92 -6.73
CA LEU A 184 9.88 5.32 -7.23
C LEU A 184 9.68 4.83 -8.66
N PRO A 185 8.45 4.51 -9.08
CA PRO A 185 8.16 4.26 -10.49
C PRO A 185 8.23 5.57 -11.28
N LEU A 186 8.39 5.45 -12.60
CA LEU A 186 8.22 6.60 -13.49
C LEU A 186 6.73 6.99 -13.55
N PRO A 187 6.39 8.28 -13.57
CA PRO A 187 5.01 8.73 -13.65
C PRO A 187 4.35 8.44 -15.02
N ASN A 188 5.13 8.41 -16.11
CA ASN A 188 4.69 8.21 -17.50
C ASN A 188 3.58 9.18 -17.93
N GLY A 189 3.50 10.36 -17.29
CA GLY A 189 2.52 11.42 -17.51
C GLY A 189 2.52 12.38 -16.34
N ARG A 190 1.69 13.43 -16.37
CA ARG A 190 1.59 14.42 -15.28
C ARG A 190 1.24 13.75 -13.94
N ILE A 191 0.31 12.81 -13.97
CA ILE A 191 -0.08 11.98 -12.83
C ILE A 191 0.03 10.51 -13.25
N GLY A 192 0.82 9.75 -12.51
CA GLY A 192 0.99 8.31 -12.72
C GLY A 192 0.02 7.47 -11.87
N ARG A 193 0.55 6.49 -11.19
CA ARG A 193 -0.22 5.46 -10.46
C ARG A 193 -0.02 5.56 -8.95
N VAL A 194 -0.86 4.82 -8.24
CA VAL A 194 -0.60 4.46 -6.84
C VAL A 194 0.70 3.65 -6.77
N PHE A 195 1.60 4.04 -5.86
CA PHE A 195 2.88 3.35 -5.68
C PHE A 195 3.25 3.14 -4.21
N ILE A 196 2.67 3.91 -3.29
CA ILE A 196 2.71 3.66 -1.86
C ILE A 196 1.29 3.71 -1.29
N MET A 197 1.00 2.78 -0.38
CA MET A 197 -0.12 2.88 0.54
C MET A 197 0.43 3.08 1.94
N VAL A 198 -0.07 4.11 2.63
CA VAL A 198 0.38 4.46 3.97
C VAL A 198 -0.57 3.84 5.00
N LEU A 199 0.01 3.06 5.90
CA LEU A 199 -0.69 2.39 6.99
C LEU A 199 -0.31 3.05 8.33
N ALA A 200 -1.29 3.52 9.07
CA ALA A 200 -1.12 3.98 10.44
C ALA A 200 -1.22 2.79 11.40
N ALA A 201 -0.16 2.55 12.17
CA ALA A 201 -0.04 1.44 13.07
C ALA A 201 -0.14 1.89 14.54
N SER A 202 -0.89 1.14 15.35
CA SER A 202 -0.96 1.31 16.81
C SER A 202 0.31 0.79 17.50
N ASP A 203 0.82 -0.34 17.02
CA ASP A 203 2.13 -0.92 17.38
C ASP A 203 2.92 -1.20 16.09
N PRO A 204 3.78 -0.25 15.66
CA PRO A 204 4.50 -0.39 14.40
C PRO A 204 5.37 -1.63 14.29
N GLN A 205 6.01 -2.06 15.40
CA GLN A 205 6.87 -3.25 15.35
C GLN A 205 6.03 -4.53 15.17
N ALA A 206 4.96 -4.67 15.96
CA ALA A 206 4.06 -5.81 15.82
C ALA A 206 3.40 -5.87 14.43
N THR A 207 3.05 -4.71 13.87
CA THR A 207 2.51 -4.61 12.50
C THR A 207 3.54 -5.05 11.46
N LEU A 208 4.79 -4.57 11.55
CA LEU A 208 5.87 -4.99 10.64
C LEU A 208 6.13 -6.49 10.70
N ASP A 209 6.17 -7.05 11.92
CA ASP A 209 6.39 -8.49 12.14
C ASP A 209 5.26 -9.31 11.54
N TRP A 210 4.01 -8.87 11.68
CA TRP A 210 2.84 -9.52 11.08
C TRP A 210 2.90 -9.53 9.54
N TYR A 211 3.19 -8.37 8.93
CA TYR A 211 3.31 -8.28 7.46
C TYR A 211 4.51 -9.10 6.94
N ALA A 212 5.60 -9.14 7.68
CA ALA A 212 6.76 -9.99 7.34
C ALA A 212 6.40 -11.47 7.42
N GLU A 213 5.70 -11.91 8.48
CA GLU A 213 5.26 -13.30 8.65
C GLU A 213 4.25 -13.73 7.58
N LYS A 214 3.22 -12.91 7.36
CA LYS A 214 2.08 -13.29 6.49
C LYS A 214 2.40 -13.19 5.00
N PHE A 215 3.24 -12.24 4.62
CA PHE A 215 3.50 -11.94 3.20
C PHE A 215 4.97 -12.06 2.79
N ALA A 216 5.84 -12.55 3.66
CA ALA A 216 7.28 -12.59 3.44
C ALA A 216 7.87 -11.21 3.07
N LEU A 217 7.25 -10.11 3.53
CA LEU A 217 7.78 -8.78 3.34
C LEU A 217 9.06 -8.60 4.16
N ARG A 218 9.94 -7.72 3.68
CA ARG A 218 11.19 -7.34 4.36
C ARG A 218 11.15 -5.86 4.68
N PRO A 219 10.51 -5.50 5.81
CA PRO A 219 10.49 -4.11 6.23
C PRO A 219 11.89 -3.58 6.52
N GLY A 220 12.12 -2.32 6.17
CA GLY A 220 13.29 -1.59 6.68
C GLY A 220 13.19 -1.40 8.20
N ALA A 221 14.31 -1.05 8.84
CA ALA A 221 14.33 -0.75 10.26
C ALA A 221 13.42 0.46 10.58
N LEU A 222 12.69 0.37 11.70
CA LEU A 222 11.95 1.51 12.23
C LEU A 222 12.92 2.67 12.52
N ARG A 223 12.55 3.83 12.00
CA ARG A 223 13.24 5.10 12.24
C ARG A 223 12.23 6.07 12.80
N SER A 224 12.69 6.98 13.66
CA SER A 224 11.81 8.02 14.21
C SER A 224 12.14 9.36 13.59
N ARG A 225 11.09 10.05 13.12
CA ARG A 225 11.22 11.41 12.57
C ARG A 225 9.94 12.21 12.80
N PRO A 226 10.01 13.54 12.89
CA PRO A 226 8.82 14.36 12.92
C PRO A 226 8.03 14.25 11.61
N ASN A 227 6.71 14.16 11.73
CA ASN A 227 5.77 14.35 10.64
C ASN A 227 4.77 15.45 11.02
N PRO A 228 5.03 16.72 10.67
CA PRO A 228 4.23 17.84 11.13
C PRO A 228 2.75 17.78 10.72
N MET A 229 2.41 17.06 9.65
CA MET A 229 1.01 16.89 9.22
C MET A 229 0.27 15.94 10.17
N ILE A 230 0.85 14.78 10.42
CA ILE A 230 0.31 13.78 11.37
C ILE A 230 0.26 14.40 12.77
N ASN A 231 1.35 15.05 13.20
CA ASN A 231 1.43 15.67 14.52
C ASN A 231 0.34 16.72 14.72
N ARG A 232 0.12 17.57 13.70
CA ARG A 232 -0.96 18.59 13.73
C ARG A 232 -2.34 17.95 13.79
N ALA A 233 -2.59 16.92 12.98
CA ALA A 233 -3.88 16.23 12.98
C ALA A 233 -4.18 15.57 14.33
N GLN A 234 -3.14 15.06 15.01
CA GLN A 234 -3.27 14.40 16.31
C GLN A 234 -3.14 15.36 17.52
N GLY A 235 -2.92 16.65 17.27
CA GLY A 235 -2.83 17.66 18.34
C GLY A 235 -1.60 17.47 19.24
N ILE A 236 -0.48 16.98 18.73
CA ILE A 236 0.80 16.85 19.41
C ILE A 236 1.81 17.87 18.90
N ALA A 237 2.92 18.07 19.62
CA ALA A 237 3.97 19.00 19.22
C ALA A 237 4.54 18.64 17.85
N LEU A 238 4.75 19.63 16.98
CA LEU A 238 5.13 19.41 15.57
C LEU A 238 6.48 18.69 15.41
N GLU A 239 7.34 18.80 16.40
CA GLU A 239 8.68 18.22 16.47
C GLU A 239 8.66 16.78 17.03
N THR A 240 7.51 16.29 17.50
CA THR A 240 7.40 14.94 18.02
C THR A 240 7.79 13.93 16.95
N SER A 241 8.79 13.13 17.24
CA SER A 241 9.23 12.07 16.33
C SER A 241 8.33 10.85 16.48
N LEU A 242 7.78 10.38 15.38
CA LEU A 242 6.97 9.16 15.28
C LEU A 242 7.75 8.09 14.50
N PRO A 243 7.60 6.81 14.87
CA PRO A 243 8.26 5.71 14.16
C PRO A 243 7.69 5.55 12.76
N ILE A 244 8.58 5.23 11.81
CA ILE A 244 8.25 5.00 10.42
C ILE A 244 9.14 3.91 9.84
N ALA A 245 8.59 3.06 8.99
CA ALA A 245 9.33 2.11 8.16
C ALA A 245 8.63 1.95 6.81
N THR A 246 9.35 1.39 5.83
CA THR A 246 8.77 1.01 4.54
C THR A 246 9.11 -0.44 4.23
N ALA A 247 8.23 -1.13 3.51
CA ALA A 247 8.49 -2.43 2.92
C ALA A 247 8.22 -2.39 1.42
N ARG A 248 9.09 -3.02 0.64
CA ARG A 248 8.91 -3.17 -0.81
C ARG A 248 8.10 -4.41 -1.11
N LEU A 249 7.19 -4.30 -2.07
CA LEU A 249 6.52 -5.43 -2.66
C LEU A 249 7.46 -6.09 -3.71
N ALA A 250 7.05 -7.23 -4.27
CA ALA A 250 7.88 -7.96 -5.23
C ALA A 250 8.15 -7.14 -6.51
N GLU A 251 7.15 -6.45 -7.04
CA GLU A 251 7.32 -5.65 -8.25
C GLU A 251 7.83 -4.24 -7.88
N HIS A 252 8.84 -3.76 -8.63
CA HIS A 252 9.47 -2.46 -8.43
C HIS A 252 8.46 -1.30 -8.38
N GLY A 253 8.75 -0.31 -7.53
CA GLY A 253 7.92 0.87 -7.37
C GLY A 253 6.57 0.61 -6.71
N ASN A 254 6.48 -0.40 -5.84
CA ASN A 254 5.33 -0.64 -4.98
C ASN A 254 5.83 -0.83 -3.55
N LEU A 255 5.37 0.03 -2.62
CA LEU A 255 5.81 0.01 -1.23
C LEU A 255 4.60 0.17 -0.29
N ILE A 256 4.71 -0.37 0.91
CA ILE A 256 3.86 0.02 2.02
C ILE A 256 4.70 0.88 2.95
N GLU A 257 4.18 2.04 3.33
CA GLU A 257 4.73 2.86 4.41
C GLU A 257 3.94 2.58 5.69
N PHE A 258 4.65 2.33 6.77
CA PHE A 258 4.09 2.06 8.09
C PHE A 258 4.44 3.22 9.00
N ASP A 259 3.44 4.00 9.38
CA ASP A 259 3.55 5.14 10.28
C ASP A 259 3.04 4.76 11.66
N GLY A 260 3.91 4.79 12.67
CA GLY A 260 3.46 4.66 14.06
C GLY A 260 2.78 5.94 14.50
N TYR A 261 1.54 5.83 14.96
CA TYR A 261 0.78 6.97 15.42
C TYR A 261 0.91 7.17 16.94
N SER A 262 0.64 8.39 17.40
CA SER A 262 0.67 8.72 18.82
C SER A 262 -0.50 8.10 19.59
N ALA A 263 -0.45 8.13 20.92
CA ALA A 263 -1.54 7.68 21.77
C ALA A 263 -2.85 8.49 21.63
N ASN A 264 -2.84 9.60 20.88
CA ASN A 264 -4.04 10.36 20.54
C ASN A 264 -4.83 9.78 19.37
N ALA A 265 -4.23 8.87 18.60
CA ALA A 265 -4.94 8.15 17.55
C ALA A 265 -5.79 7.02 18.15
N VAL A 266 -6.87 6.69 17.47
CA VAL A 266 -7.84 5.70 17.93
C VAL A 266 -8.12 4.66 16.83
N ALA A 267 -8.70 3.52 17.21
CA ALA A 267 -9.20 2.55 16.24
C ALA A 267 -10.23 3.21 15.32
N ARG A 268 -10.17 2.89 14.02
CA ARG A 268 -11.09 3.46 13.04
C ARG A 268 -12.48 2.88 13.20
N ALA A 269 -13.41 3.71 13.63
CA ALA A 269 -14.82 3.34 13.66
C ALA A 269 -15.37 3.23 12.22
N ARG A 270 -16.37 2.36 12.03
CA ARG A 270 -17.15 2.25 10.80
C ARG A 270 -18.62 1.99 11.10
N LEU A 271 -19.49 2.39 10.20
CA LEU A 271 -20.90 2.02 10.28
C LEU A 271 -21.03 0.49 10.12
N PRO A 272 -21.95 -0.14 10.86
CA PRO A 272 -22.13 -1.59 10.79
C PRO A 272 -22.33 -2.09 9.36
N GLY A 273 -21.51 -3.04 8.94
CA GLY A 273 -21.59 -3.63 7.60
C GLY A 273 -21.13 -2.75 6.43
N HIS A 274 -20.64 -1.53 6.66
CA HIS A 274 -20.08 -0.65 5.64
C HIS A 274 -18.55 -0.72 5.59
N LEU A 275 -17.98 -0.18 4.52
CA LEU A 275 -16.54 0.10 4.44
C LEU A 275 -16.13 1.16 5.47
N PRO A 276 -14.89 1.13 5.99
CA PRO A 276 -14.38 2.20 6.84
C PRO A 276 -14.26 3.51 6.07
N PRO A 277 -14.41 4.67 6.74
CA PRO A 277 -14.32 5.99 6.10
C PRO A 277 -12.89 6.32 5.63
N GLY A 278 -12.78 7.25 4.69
CA GLY A 278 -11.51 7.68 4.09
C GLY A 278 -10.92 6.61 3.18
N VAL A 279 -9.63 6.31 3.33
CA VAL A 279 -8.97 5.20 2.63
C VAL A 279 -9.42 3.89 3.27
N ALA A 280 -10.30 3.18 2.59
CA ALA A 280 -11.07 2.09 3.17
C ALA A 280 -10.38 0.73 3.06
N MET A 281 -9.69 0.46 1.96
CA MET A 281 -9.12 -0.86 1.66
C MET A 281 -8.01 -0.74 0.62
N THR A 282 -7.01 -1.60 0.73
CA THR A 282 -5.97 -1.78 -0.29
C THR A 282 -6.06 -3.18 -0.88
N SER A 283 -6.01 -3.27 -2.22
CA SER A 283 -6.02 -4.55 -2.92
C SER A 283 -4.66 -4.79 -3.56
N PHE A 284 -4.13 -5.98 -3.32
CA PHE A 284 -2.83 -6.43 -3.84
C PHE A 284 -2.99 -7.62 -4.78
N VAL A 285 -2.12 -7.73 -5.75
CA VAL A 285 -1.96 -8.96 -6.54
C VAL A 285 -1.05 -9.92 -5.79
N VAL A 286 -1.48 -11.18 -5.70
CA VAL A 286 -0.70 -12.30 -5.12
C VAL A 286 -0.62 -13.45 -6.12
N PRO A 287 0.45 -14.27 -6.09
CA PRO A 287 0.58 -15.41 -6.99
C PRO A 287 -0.50 -16.48 -6.78
N ASP A 288 -0.79 -16.79 -5.51
CA ASP A 288 -1.67 -17.90 -5.11
C ASP A 288 -2.29 -17.60 -3.74
N LEU A 289 -3.61 -17.58 -3.66
CA LEU A 289 -4.35 -17.34 -2.42
C LEU A 289 -4.29 -18.55 -1.46
N ASP A 290 -4.21 -19.75 -2.01
CA ASP A 290 -4.21 -20.97 -1.21
C ASP A 290 -2.86 -21.23 -0.51
N ALA A 291 -1.79 -20.57 -0.98
CA ALA A 291 -0.48 -20.59 -0.34
C ALA A 291 -0.37 -19.69 0.89
N LEU A 292 -1.36 -18.83 1.15
CA LEU A 292 -1.31 -17.85 2.22
C LEU A 292 -2.03 -18.37 3.49
N SER A 293 -1.33 -18.32 4.62
CA SER A 293 -1.89 -18.69 5.93
C SER A 293 -2.59 -17.48 6.57
N LEU A 294 -3.79 -17.17 6.07
CA LEU A 294 -4.60 -16.03 6.48
C LEU A 294 -5.99 -16.44 6.92
N GLU A 295 -6.56 -15.66 7.84
CA GLU A 295 -7.98 -15.75 8.18
C GLU A 295 -8.78 -14.86 7.22
N TRP A 296 -9.57 -15.51 6.36
CA TRP A 296 -10.39 -14.82 5.37
C TRP A 296 -11.73 -14.40 5.96
N LEU A 297 -12.16 -13.16 5.66
CA LEU A 297 -13.53 -12.72 5.99
C LEU A 297 -14.59 -13.56 5.27
N GLN A 298 -14.29 -13.98 4.06
CA GLN A 298 -15.00 -15.00 3.29
C GLN A 298 -13.99 -15.82 2.49
N PRO A 299 -14.23 -17.10 2.23
CA PRO A 299 -13.33 -17.92 1.42
C PRO A 299 -13.06 -17.31 0.05
N PRO A 300 -11.84 -17.47 -0.51
CA PRO A 300 -11.49 -17.00 -1.85
C PRO A 300 -12.49 -17.45 -2.91
N ARG A 301 -12.93 -16.50 -3.74
CA ARG A 301 -13.90 -16.76 -4.81
C ARG A 301 -13.63 -15.89 -6.04
N ALA A 302 -14.08 -16.35 -7.21
CA ALA A 302 -14.07 -15.53 -8.41
C ALA A 302 -14.99 -14.31 -8.24
N LEU A 303 -14.50 -13.13 -8.59
CA LEU A 303 -15.24 -11.89 -8.60
C LEU A 303 -15.26 -11.30 -10.02
N GLU A 304 -16.36 -10.62 -10.34
CA GLU A 304 -16.57 -10.00 -11.63
C GLU A 304 -16.19 -8.49 -11.60
N GLY A 305 -16.18 -7.87 -12.77
CA GLY A 305 -15.82 -6.47 -12.98
C GLY A 305 -14.42 -6.30 -13.55
N LEU A 306 -14.13 -5.11 -14.05
CA LEU A 306 -12.90 -4.79 -14.77
C LEU A 306 -11.63 -5.08 -13.95
N ALA A 307 -11.64 -4.78 -12.66
CA ALA A 307 -10.49 -5.00 -11.80
C ALA A 307 -10.24 -6.49 -11.52
N TYR A 308 -11.29 -7.30 -11.39
CA TYR A 308 -11.13 -8.72 -11.05
C TYR A 308 -11.02 -9.61 -12.29
N ARG A 309 -11.85 -9.37 -13.31
CA ARG A 309 -11.86 -10.15 -14.58
C ARG A 309 -11.99 -11.65 -14.34
N GLY A 310 -12.86 -12.05 -13.38
CA GLY A 310 -13.08 -13.43 -12.99
C GLY A 310 -11.98 -14.04 -12.12
N ARG A 311 -10.97 -13.28 -11.70
CA ARG A 311 -9.93 -13.76 -10.78
C ARG A 311 -10.51 -14.02 -9.39
N ARG A 312 -9.91 -14.97 -8.69
CA ARG A 312 -10.21 -15.23 -7.28
C ARG A 312 -9.71 -14.04 -6.46
N ALA A 313 -10.52 -13.66 -5.48
CA ALA A 313 -10.15 -12.66 -4.50
C ALA A 313 -10.71 -13.01 -3.12
N ALA A 314 -10.04 -12.52 -2.09
CA ALA A 314 -10.47 -12.63 -0.70
C ALA A 314 -9.92 -11.47 0.11
N THR A 315 -10.57 -11.16 1.22
CA THR A 315 -10.16 -10.07 2.13
C THR A 315 -9.83 -10.64 3.50
N THR A 316 -8.77 -10.13 4.09
CA THR A 316 -8.38 -10.37 5.49
C THR A 316 -8.30 -9.05 6.24
N LEU A 317 -8.19 -9.12 7.56
CA LEU A 317 -7.91 -7.97 8.42
C LEU A 317 -6.43 -7.98 8.82
N GLY A 318 -5.81 -6.83 8.75
CA GLY A 318 -4.49 -6.62 9.35
C GLY A 318 -4.60 -6.29 10.85
N PRO A 319 -3.45 -6.07 11.53
CA PRO A 319 -3.38 -5.90 12.99
C PRO A 319 -4.22 -4.74 13.53
N ASP A 320 -4.36 -3.66 12.77
CA ASP A 320 -5.14 -2.47 13.15
C ASP A 320 -6.57 -2.48 12.58
N GLY A 321 -7.03 -3.63 12.08
CA GLY A 321 -8.34 -3.81 11.50
C GLY A 321 -8.46 -3.27 10.07
N GLU A 322 -7.34 -2.95 9.44
CA GLU A 322 -7.31 -2.54 8.04
C GLU A 322 -7.73 -3.68 7.11
N LEU A 323 -8.55 -3.36 6.11
CA LEU A 323 -8.99 -4.29 5.09
C LEU A 323 -7.88 -4.49 4.04
N ILE A 324 -7.45 -5.74 3.89
CA ILE A 324 -6.44 -6.16 2.92
C ILE A 324 -7.13 -7.10 1.94
N GLU A 325 -7.41 -6.63 0.73
CA GLU A 325 -7.94 -7.46 -0.33
C GLU A 325 -6.80 -8.07 -1.15
N LEU A 326 -6.84 -9.36 -1.38
CA LEU A 326 -5.86 -10.07 -2.20
C LEU A 326 -6.54 -10.62 -3.44
N ILE A 327 -5.95 -10.34 -4.60
CA ILE A 327 -6.46 -10.76 -5.91
C ILE A 327 -5.41 -11.68 -6.53
N GLU A 328 -5.81 -12.89 -6.88
CA GLU A 328 -4.91 -13.87 -7.46
C GLU A 328 -4.43 -13.42 -8.84
N ALA A 329 -3.16 -13.63 -9.13
CA ALA A 329 -2.60 -13.39 -10.45
C ALA A 329 -3.27 -14.29 -11.50
N ARG A 330 -3.13 -13.95 -12.80
CA ARG A 330 -3.59 -14.79 -13.90
C ARG A 330 -2.60 -15.90 -14.20
#